data_c68201fe31dbf04b0d006914398fceb6
#
_entry.id   c68201fe31dbf04b0d006914398fceb6
#
_cell.length_a   1.000
_cell.length_b   1.000
_cell.length_c   1.000
_cell.angle_alpha   90.00
_cell.angle_beta   90.00
_cell.angle_gamma   90.00
#
_symmetry.space_group_name_H-M   'P 1'
#
loop_
_entity.id
_entity.type
_entity.pdbx_description
1 polymer ?
#
loop_
_entity_poly.entity_id
_entity_poly.type
_entity_poly.pdbx_seq_one_letter_code
_entity_poly.pdbx_strand_id
1 'polypeptide(L)'
;MKAVLENNVIAESNDIVERGGYHYFPSSAVRLEWLEKAPKTDKDRECPHGVQFYDVVIGGVRHPRNAWVYEAPRPAMEPVGGRFGFWEDVQVG
;
A
#
# COMPACT_ATOMS: atom_id res chain seq x y z
N MET A 1 0.36 14.43 -4.28
CA MET A 1 1.34 13.36 -4.02
C MET A 1 1.03 12.17 -4.90
N LYS A 2 2.04 11.50 -5.38
CA LYS A 2 1.90 10.35 -6.29
C LYS A 2 2.74 9.19 -5.82
N ALA A 3 2.29 7.98 -6.12
CA ALA A 3 3.07 6.75 -6.00
C ALA A 3 3.36 6.27 -7.42
N VAL A 4 4.62 6.18 -7.79
CA VAL A 4 5.06 5.92 -9.17
C VAL A 4 6.03 4.75 -9.22
N LEU A 5 5.80 3.83 -10.15
CA LEU A 5 6.69 2.72 -10.43
C LEU A 5 7.03 2.73 -11.93
N GLU A 6 8.31 2.97 -12.25
CA GLU A 6 8.78 2.99 -13.63
C GLU A 6 7.90 3.85 -14.57
N ASN A 7 7.64 5.09 -14.17
CA ASN A 7 6.80 6.04 -14.89
C ASN A 7 5.30 5.72 -14.91
N ASN A 8 4.88 4.68 -14.20
CA ASN A 8 3.46 4.36 -14.07
C ASN A 8 2.92 4.91 -12.75
N VAL A 9 1.94 5.80 -12.83
CA VAL A 9 1.31 6.36 -11.64
C VAL A 9 0.30 5.36 -11.08
N ILE A 10 0.64 4.76 -9.95
CA ILE A 10 -0.21 3.77 -9.28
C ILE A 10 -1.29 4.45 -8.45
N ALA A 11 -0.94 5.56 -7.84
CA ALA A 11 -1.85 6.32 -7.00
C ALA A 11 -1.53 7.80 -7.07
N GLU A 12 -2.55 8.63 -6.95
CA GLU A 12 -2.39 10.08 -6.91
C GLU A 12 -3.52 10.68 -6.10
N SER A 13 -3.19 11.49 -5.09
CA SER A 13 -4.19 12.15 -4.26
C SER A 13 -3.58 13.30 -3.48
N ASN A 14 -4.41 14.25 -3.11
CA ASN A 14 -4.06 15.28 -2.11
C ASN A 14 -4.54 14.87 -0.71
N ASP A 15 -5.37 13.83 -0.63
CA ASP A 15 -5.87 13.30 0.64
C ASP A 15 -4.87 12.24 1.15
N ILE A 16 -3.84 12.70 1.82
CA ILE A 16 -2.75 11.87 2.30
C ILE A 16 -2.70 11.90 3.82
N VAL A 17 -2.53 10.75 4.44
CA VAL A 17 -2.26 10.64 5.87
C VAL A 17 -0.86 10.08 6.03
N GLU A 18 -0.01 10.78 6.78
CA GLU A 18 1.32 10.32 7.10
C GLU A 18 1.31 9.59 8.44
N ARG A 19 2.02 8.48 8.52
CA ARG A 19 2.19 7.74 9.77
C ARG A 19 3.47 6.90 9.70
N GLY A 20 4.32 7.03 10.71
CA GLY A 20 5.55 6.25 10.79
C GLY A 20 6.52 6.46 9.63
N GLY A 21 6.51 7.64 9.03
CA GLY A 21 7.38 7.97 7.91
C GLY A 21 6.84 7.55 6.54
N TYR A 22 5.64 6.95 6.49
CA TYR A 22 5.00 6.56 5.25
C TYR A 22 3.77 7.42 4.96
N HIS A 23 3.46 7.57 3.67
CA HIS A 23 2.31 8.34 3.22
C HIS A 23 1.26 7.36 2.70
N TYR A 24 0.03 7.47 3.20
CA TYR A 24 -1.04 6.53 2.89
C TYR A 24 -2.09 7.19 2.01
N PHE A 25 -2.42 6.52 0.91
CA PHE A 25 -3.36 6.99 -0.10
C PHE A 25 -4.74 6.35 0.11
N PRO A 26 -5.83 7.11 -0.10
CA PRO A 26 -7.15 6.48 -0.05
C PRO A 26 -7.27 5.45 -1.17
N SER A 27 -7.96 4.34 -0.89
CA SER A 27 -8.08 3.25 -1.88
C SER A 27 -8.74 3.70 -3.17
N SER A 28 -9.63 4.69 -3.11
CA SER A 28 -10.30 5.26 -4.29
C SER A 28 -9.34 5.96 -5.25
N ALA A 29 -8.14 6.34 -4.78
CA ALA A 29 -7.14 7.01 -5.59
C ALA A 29 -6.07 6.05 -6.12
N VAL A 30 -6.23 4.75 -5.90
CA VAL A 30 -5.24 3.72 -6.25
C VAL A 30 -5.75 2.89 -7.41
N ARG A 31 -4.86 2.57 -8.36
CA ARG A 31 -5.17 1.65 -9.45
C ARG A 31 -5.15 0.22 -8.94
N LEU A 32 -6.28 -0.23 -8.42
CA LEU A 32 -6.40 -1.55 -7.81
C LEU A 32 -6.19 -2.69 -8.81
N GLU A 33 -6.42 -2.44 -10.09
CA GLU A 33 -6.18 -3.43 -11.14
C GLU A 33 -4.71 -3.84 -11.27
N TRP A 34 -3.79 -3.04 -10.75
CA TRP A 34 -2.37 -3.35 -10.72
C TRP A 34 -1.91 -3.99 -9.41
N LEU A 35 -2.82 -4.23 -8.48
CA LEU A 35 -2.49 -4.80 -7.17
C LEU A 35 -3.08 -6.20 -7.03
N GLU A 36 -2.25 -7.13 -6.56
CA GLU A 36 -2.68 -8.50 -6.27
C GLU A 36 -2.29 -8.85 -4.85
N LYS A 37 -3.21 -9.45 -4.10
CA LYS A 37 -2.93 -9.84 -2.73
C LYS A 37 -1.79 -10.84 -2.66
N ALA A 38 -0.78 -10.54 -1.85
CA ALA A 38 0.29 -11.49 -1.55
C ALA A 38 -0.19 -12.44 -0.46
N PRO A 39 0.26 -13.71 -0.48
CA PRO A 39 -0.03 -14.62 0.62
C PRO A 39 0.52 -14.09 1.94
N LYS A 40 -0.25 -14.22 3.01
CA LYS A 40 0.21 -13.79 4.33
C LYS A 40 1.26 -14.76 4.86
N THR A 41 2.35 -14.18 5.36
CA THR A 41 3.37 -14.95 6.08
C THR A 41 2.97 -15.05 7.55
N ASP A 42 3.67 -15.89 8.32
CA ASP A 42 3.43 -15.97 9.76
C ASP A 42 3.69 -14.63 10.43
N LYS A 43 4.69 -13.91 9.96
CA LYS A 43 5.00 -12.58 10.47
C LYS A 43 3.89 -11.57 10.19
N ASP A 44 3.26 -11.65 9.02
CA ASP A 44 2.12 -10.80 8.69
C ASP A 44 0.96 -11.06 9.64
N ARG A 45 0.71 -12.33 10.01
CA ARG A 45 -0.35 -12.72 10.92
C ARG A 45 -0.11 -12.25 12.35
N GLU A 46 1.13 -11.98 12.71
CA GLU A 46 1.49 -11.43 14.02
C GLU A 46 1.23 -9.93 14.12
N CYS A 47 0.99 -9.26 12.99
CA CYS A 47 0.74 -7.83 12.97
C CYS A 47 -0.58 -7.51 13.68
N PRO A 48 -0.56 -6.64 14.71
CA PRO A 48 -1.77 -6.29 15.46
C PRO A 48 -2.79 -5.50 14.65
N HIS A 49 -2.40 -4.96 13.49
CA HIS A 49 -3.25 -4.11 12.65
C HIS A 49 -3.81 -4.84 11.43
N GLY A 50 -3.55 -6.14 11.30
CA GLY A 50 -4.06 -6.92 10.18
C GLY A 50 -3.46 -6.49 8.85
N VAL A 51 -2.13 -6.44 8.76
CA VAL A 51 -1.47 -6.04 7.52
C VAL A 51 -1.75 -7.02 6.39
N GLN A 52 -2.13 -6.51 5.23
CA GLN A 52 -2.23 -7.27 3.98
C GLN A 52 -1.29 -6.64 2.96
N PHE A 53 -0.28 -7.39 2.56
CA PHE A 53 0.61 -6.93 1.50
C PHE A 53 0.03 -7.24 0.13
N TYR A 54 0.39 -6.40 -0.84
CA TYR A 54 0.00 -6.56 -2.24
C TYR A 54 1.23 -6.51 -3.11
N ASP A 55 1.25 -7.39 -4.12
CA ASP A 55 2.22 -7.28 -5.20
C ASP A 55 1.72 -6.22 -6.17
N VAL A 56 2.64 -5.46 -6.76
CA VAL A 56 2.31 -4.54 -7.85
C VAL A 56 2.67 -5.23 -9.15
N VAL A 57 1.67 -5.40 -10.03
CA VAL A 57 1.85 -6.11 -11.31
C VAL A 57 1.45 -5.17 -12.43
N ILE A 58 2.42 -4.77 -13.24
CA ILE A 58 2.21 -3.85 -14.35
C ILE A 58 2.89 -4.42 -15.59
N GLY A 59 2.13 -4.57 -16.68
CA GLY A 59 2.67 -5.09 -17.93
C GLY A 59 3.27 -6.49 -17.80
N GLY A 60 2.72 -7.32 -16.92
CA GLY A 60 3.23 -8.68 -16.70
C GLY A 60 4.44 -8.75 -15.78
N VAL A 61 4.95 -7.62 -15.29
CA VAL A 61 6.08 -7.58 -14.36
C VAL A 61 5.58 -7.46 -12.93
N ARG A 62 5.97 -8.40 -12.08
CA ARG A 62 5.56 -8.47 -10.69
C ARG A 62 6.62 -7.87 -9.78
N HIS A 63 6.18 -6.94 -8.93
CA HIS A 63 7.00 -6.34 -7.87
C HIS A 63 6.42 -6.80 -6.53
N PRO A 64 7.02 -7.84 -5.90
CA PRO A 64 6.43 -8.46 -4.72
C PRO A 64 6.37 -7.52 -3.52
N ARG A 65 5.20 -7.48 -2.87
CA ARG A 65 4.99 -6.82 -1.58
C ARG A 65 5.38 -5.34 -1.56
N ASN A 66 5.18 -4.66 -2.69
CA ASN A 66 5.51 -3.24 -2.81
C ASN A 66 4.41 -2.31 -2.27
N ALA A 67 3.27 -2.86 -1.90
CA ALA A 67 2.16 -2.09 -1.31
C ALA A 67 1.57 -2.86 -0.13
N TRP A 68 0.92 -2.14 0.77
CA TRP A 68 0.22 -2.77 1.89
C TRP A 68 -0.95 -1.94 2.35
N VAL A 69 -1.87 -2.59 3.08
CA VAL A 69 -3.00 -1.95 3.74
C VAL A 69 -3.19 -2.60 5.11
N TYR A 70 -3.60 -1.81 6.10
CA TYR A 70 -4.01 -2.33 7.39
C TYR A 70 -5.52 -2.54 7.36
N GLU A 71 -5.96 -3.80 7.39
CA GLU A 71 -7.37 -4.16 7.26
C GLU A 71 -8.14 -4.07 8.58
N ALA A 72 -7.45 -4.21 9.71
CA ALA A 72 -8.06 -4.19 11.03
C ALA A 72 -7.17 -3.41 12.01
N PRO A 73 -6.95 -2.11 11.78
CA PRO A 73 -6.00 -1.35 12.59
C PRO A 73 -6.51 -1.14 14.02
N ARG A 74 -5.58 -1.18 14.96
CA ARG A 74 -5.82 -0.75 16.33
C ARG A 74 -5.83 0.79 16.36
N PRO A 75 -6.30 1.42 17.44
CA PRO A 75 -6.47 2.88 17.50
C PRO A 75 -5.28 3.70 17.02
N ALA A 76 -4.05 3.26 17.29
CA ALA A 76 -2.84 3.97 16.86
C ALA A 76 -2.72 4.10 15.34
N MET A 77 -3.31 3.16 14.58
CA MET A 77 -3.21 3.11 13.12
C MET A 77 -4.57 3.30 12.42
N GLU A 78 -5.63 3.59 13.17
CA GLU A 78 -6.95 3.82 12.58
C GLU A 78 -6.96 4.88 11.48
N PRO A 79 -6.24 6.01 11.61
CA PRO A 79 -6.24 7.03 10.55
C PRO A 79 -5.77 6.54 9.20
N VAL A 80 -4.99 5.45 9.15
CA VAL A 80 -4.47 4.89 7.91
C VAL A 80 -5.15 3.57 7.53
N GLY A 81 -6.13 3.11 8.30
CA GLY A 81 -6.87 1.89 8.02
C GLY A 81 -7.55 1.95 6.66
N GLY A 82 -7.43 0.89 5.86
CA GLY A 82 -7.99 0.83 4.52
C GLY A 82 -7.29 1.67 3.48
N ARG A 83 -6.24 2.41 3.85
CA ARG A 83 -5.43 3.19 2.92
C ARG A 83 -4.20 2.39 2.52
N PHE A 84 -3.67 2.67 1.32
CA PHE A 84 -2.49 1.98 0.79
C PHE A 84 -1.21 2.74 1.06
N GLY A 85 -0.21 2.04 1.61
CA GLY A 85 1.17 2.50 1.67
C GLY A 85 1.98 1.80 0.57
N PHE A 86 3.04 2.45 0.15
CA PHE A 86 3.93 1.94 -0.91
C PHE A 86 5.38 2.09 -0.48
N TRP A 87 6.21 1.16 -0.91
CA TRP A 87 7.64 1.18 -0.62
C TRP A 87 8.42 0.40 -1.69
N GLU A 88 9.68 0.07 -1.38
CA GLU A 88 10.57 -0.70 -2.25
C GLU A 88 10.78 -0.01 -3.60
N ASP A 89 10.29 -0.62 -4.70
CA ASP A 89 10.50 -0.07 -6.04
C ASP A 89 9.60 1.13 -6.35
N VAL A 90 8.55 1.33 -5.54
CA VAL A 90 7.60 2.42 -5.73
C VAL A 90 8.14 3.70 -5.09
N GLN A 91 8.13 4.78 -5.86
CA GLN A 91 8.56 6.09 -5.38
C GLN A 91 7.34 6.93 -5.02
N VAL A 92 7.37 7.55 -3.85
CA VAL A 92 6.28 8.37 -3.33
C VAL A 92 6.75 9.81 -3.17
N GLY A 93 6.02 10.72 -3.77
CA GLY A 93 6.41 12.13 -3.69
C GLY A 93 5.48 13.13 -4.36
#